data_50eeed0e88d4a79a73fd9d7885ac3dc0
#
_entry.id   50eeed0e88d4a79a73fd9d7885ac3dc0
#
_cell.length_a   1.000
_cell.length_b   1.000
_cell.length_c   1.000
_cell.angle_alpha   90.00
_cell.angle_beta   90.00
_cell.angle_gamma   90.00
#
_symmetry.space_group_name_H-M   'P 1'
#
loop_
_entity.id
_entity.type
_entity.pdbx_description
1 polymer ?
#
loop_
_entity_poly.entity_id
_entity_poly.type
_entity_poly.pdbx_seq_one_letter_code
_entity_poly.pdbx_strand_id
1 'polypeptide(L)'
;MNWEVEELILSPFSHKGVMMNEKIKKIYGIDLGTTYSSIAVVDEYGKPIVIPNSDNQHITPSVVFFDGENVVVGDVAKESSKIYPNEVVSFVKRAMGEPDFLFEYKGKSFRAEEISSFVIRKVVQDAEQNVNEKITDVVITCPAYFGINEREATRKAGEIAGYNVRQIINEPTAAAIAYGSVAPSQEKVVLVYDLGGGTFDITMIDIQSGAIEVICTGGDHNLGGKDWDDRIVAYLLQEFQNATKSDEDILDDPDTCQDLLLSAEKAKKVLTHRDKTPVLITHGGERVKIVLERQKFEEITQDLIERTVALTHEMLEEAKKKGYWNYDEIILVGGATRMPQVAARVKQEFSTEPKVFDPDEAVAKGAAIYGWKLAINEGMKKRVTAKTGKTIEKIEEARDDTELDNVLEEVEQLVAEDTGYSLSDIKRSKVKIKDVTSKSFGIIAHDSKDAEVVFNLILKNTDVPNVITKTFGTAIDDQEAVSIQIMENDSSETISTPNQAIVIGTAVLNLPPGLEADTPIDITFKINQEGRLEITAIEPTESRRTVRAVVKTRSVIQGEEFDTAKERRQKITVS
;
A
#
# COMPACT_ATOMS: atom_id res chain seq x y z
N MET A 1 -41.06 11.15 43.12
CA MET A 1 -41.20 11.52 41.70
C MET A 1 -40.90 10.29 40.90
N ASN A 2 -41.96 9.70 40.34
CA ASN A 2 -41.92 8.44 39.59
C ASN A 2 -41.31 8.70 38.24
N TRP A 3 -40.37 7.84 37.84
CA TRP A 3 -39.95 7.68 36.45
C TRP A 3 -40.66 6.43 35.91
N GLU A 4 -41.65 6.65 35.07
CA GLU A 4 -42.26 5.59 34.27
C GLU A 4 -41.28 5.19 33.16
N VAL A 5 -40.96 3.91 33.13
CA VAL A 5 -40.23 3.26 32.02
C VAL A 5 -41.29 2.80 31.02
N GLU A 6 -41.41 3.50 29.88
CA GLU A 6 -42.18 3.00 28.76
C GLU A 6 -41.39 1.84 28.09
N GLU A 7 -41.87 0.64 28.30
CA GLU A 7 -41.49 -0.55 27.50
C GLU A 7 -41.99 -0.36 26.07
N LEU A 8 -41.09 0.00 25.18
CA LEU A 8 -41.30 -0.12 23.71
C LEU A 8 -41.33 -1.60 23.33
N ILE A 9 -42.54 -2.15 23.24
CA ILE A 9 -42.77 -3.47 22.62
C ILE A 9 -42.46 -3.36 21.13
N LEU A 10 -41.21 -3.70 20.75
CA LEU A 10 -40.80 -3.89 19.35
C LEU A 10 -41.43 -5.19 18.85
N SER A 11 -42.34 -5.09 17.90
CA SER A 11 -42.96 -6.23 17.24
C SER A 11 -41.91 -6.98 16.42
N PRO A 12 -41.84 -8.34 16.48
CA PRO A 12 -40.76 -9.13 15.85
C PRO A 12 -40.84 -9.25 14.32
N PHE A 13 -41.81 -8.66 13.66
CA PHE A 13 -42.15 -8.97 12.29
C PHE A 13 -41.78 -7.94 11.21
N SER A 14 -41.27 -6.76 11.55
CA SER A 14 -41.01 -5.72 10.55
C SER A 14 -39.54 -5.59 10.08
N HIS A 15 -38.59 -6.22 10.77
CA HIS A 15 -37.15 -6.10 10.42
C HIS A 15 -36.65 -7.18 9.45
N LYS A 16 -37.35 -8.31 9.28
CA LYS A 16 -36.91 -9.39 8.38
C LYS A 16 -37.08 -9.07 6.88
N GLY A 17 -37.97 -8.19 6.50
CA GLY A 17 -38.24 -7.85 5.10
C GLY A 17 -37.33 -6.75 4.52
N VAL A 18 -36.78 -5.88 5.38
CA VAL A 18 -36.00 -4.71 4.93
C VAL A 18 -34.52 -5.05 4.68
N MET A 19 -33.95 -6.07 5.37
CA MET A 19 -32.56 -6.47 5.20
C MET A 19 -32.27 -7.35 3.97
N MET A 20 -33.29 -7.94 3.35
CA MET A 20 -33.10 -8.84 2.19
C MET A 20 -32.91 -8.13 0.84
N ASN A 21 -33.14 -6.82 0.75
CA ASN A 21 -33.15 -6.09 -0.53
C ASN A 21 -32.07 -4.98 -0.62
N GLU A 22 -31.10 -4.96 0.27
CA GLU A 22 -30.00 -4.00 0.17
C GLU A 22 -29.04 -4.44 -0.94
N LYS A 23 -28.97 -3.66 -2.04
CA LYS A 23 -28.02 -3.92 -3.14
C LYS A 23 -26.61 -3.97 -2.62
N ILE A 24 -25.86 -5.00 -3.02
CA ILE A 24 -24.42 -5.09 -2.74
C ILE A 24 -23.74 -3.91 -3.43
N LYS A 25 -23.10 -3.04 -2.64
CA LYS A 25 -22.40 -1.86 -3.15
C LYS A 25 -21.11 -2.28 -3.83
N LYS A 26 -20.81 -1.68 -4.97
CA LYS A 26 -19.49 -1.83 -5.61
C LYS A 26 -18.39 -1.21 -4.74
N ILE A 27 -17.24 -1.85 -4.70
CA ILE A 27 -16.02 -1.33 -4.11
C ILE A 27 -15.00 -1.22 -5.23
N TYR A 28 -14.44 -0.03 -5.41
CA TYR A 28 -13.49 0.28 -6.47
C TYR A 28 -12.07 0.06 -5.99
N GLY A 29 -11.18 -0.40 -6.88
CA GLY A 29 -9.76 -0.56 -6.58
C GLY A 29 -8.96 0.62 -7.12
N ILE A 30 -8.15 1.25 -6.29
CA ILE A 30 -7.29 2.36 -6.66
C ILE A 30 -5.84 1.91 -6.52
N ASP A 31 -5.08 2.01 -7.61
CA ASP A 31 -3.63 2.01 -7.57
C ASP A 31 -3.15 3.45 -7.37
N LEU A 32 -2.68 3.74 -6.16
CA LEU A 32 -2.07 5.03 -5.83
C LEU A 32 -0.57 4.95 -6.08
N GLY A 33 -0.14 5.14 -7.32
CA GLY A 33 1.28 5.03 -7.69
C GLY A 33 2.09 6.29 -7.43
N THR A 34 3.42 6.15 -7.34
CA THR A 34 4.35 7.29 -7.14
C THR A 34 4.35 8.24 -8.33
N THR A 35 4.23 7.72 -9.55
CA THR A 35 4.25 8.51 -10.80
C THR A 35 2.90 8.55 -11.49
N TYR A 36 2.14 7.48 -11.46
CA TYR A 36 0.83 7.36 -12.08
C TYR A 36 -0.12 6.63 -11.15
N SER A 37 -1.38 7.02 -11.16
CA SER A 37 -2.47 6.38 -10.41
C SER A 37 -3.58 5.96 -11.35
N SER A 38 -4.32 4.91 -10.99
CA SER A 38 -5.43 4.39 -11.78
C SER A 38 -6.54 3.83 -10.89
N ILE A 39 -7.73 3.68 -11.45
CA ILE A 39 -8.89 3.11 -10.76
C ILE A 39 -9.56 2.04 -11.62
N ALA A 40 -9.98 0.96 -10.97
CA ALA A 40 -10.64 -0.15 -11.63
C ALA A 40 -11.89 -0.61 -10.85
N VAL A 41 -12.76 -1.33 -11.54
CA VAL A 41 -13.94 -1.97 -10.96
C VAL A 41 -14.15 -3.34 -11.61
N VAL A 42 -14.80 -4.26 -10.91
CA VAL A 42 -15.31 -5.50 -11.53
C VAL A 42 -16.64 -5.18 -12.19
N ASP A 43 -16.72 -5.44 -13.48
CA ASP A 43 -17.92 -5.21 -14.31
C ASP A 43 -19.02 -6.24 -14.04
N GLU A 44 -20.14 -6.10 -14.72
CA GLU A 44 -21.29 -6.99 -14.63
C GLU A 44 -21.04 -8.44 -15.10
N TYR A 45 -19.92 -8.65 -15.81
CA TYR A 45 -19.48 -9.97 -16.28
C TYR A 45 -18.43 -10.60 -15.37
N GLY A 46 -18.17 -10.02 -14.21
CA GLY A 46 -17.16 -10.47 -13.25
C GLY A 46 -15.71 -10.23 -13.70
N LYS A 47 -15.49 -9.29 -14.64
CA LYS A 47 -14.15 -8.96 -15.15
C LYS A 47 -13.66 -7.62 -14.58
N PRO A 48 -12.40 -7.53 -14.15
CA PRO A 48 -11.82 -6.27 -13.72
C PRO A 48 -11.54 -5.38 -14.95
N ILE A 49 -12.02 -4.16 -14.91
CA ILE A 49 -11.78 -3.13 -15.94
C ILE A 49 -11.20 -1.88 -15.30
N VAL A 50 -10.19 -1.30 -15.94
CA VAL A 50 -9.69 0.03 -15.57
C VAL A 50 -10.63 1.09 -16.17
N ILE A 51 -10.99 2.06 -15.36
CA ILE A 51 -11.86 3.16 -15.80
C ILE A 51 -10.96 4.29 -16.30
N PRO A 52 -11.13 4.75 -17.55
CA PRO A 52 -10.33 5.84 -18.08
C PRO A 52 -10.62 7.17 -17.35
N ASN A 53 -9.64 8.05 -17.35
CA ASN A 53 -9.77 9.41 -16.84
C ASN A 53 -10.50 10.33 -17.87
N SER A 54 -10.64 11.62 -17.55
CA SER A 54 -11.27 12.62 -18.42
C SER A 54 -10.60 12.78 -19.80
N ASP A 55 -9.31 12.41 -19.91
CA ASP A 55 -8.53 12.46 -21.15
C ASP A 55 -8.51 11.11 -21.89
N ASN A 56 -9.38 10.18 -21.48
CA ASN A 56 -9.51 8.82 -22.02
C ASN A 56 -8.21 8.00 -21.90
N GLN A 57 -7.42 8.26 -20.83
CA GLN A 57 -6.22 7.50 -20.47
C GLN A 57 -6.51 6.61 -19.27
N HIS A 58 -5.91 5.42 -19.21
CA HIS A 58 -6.09 4.46 -18.10
C HIS A 58 -5.27 4.82 -16.86
N ILE A 59 -4.32 5.73 -16.98
CA ILE A 59 -3.45 6.19 -15.90
C ILE A 59 -3.47 7.72 -15.84
N THR A 60 -3.38 8.27 -14.63
CA THR A 60 -3.31 9.70 -14.36
C THR A 60 -1.99 10.00 -13.66
N PRO A 61 -1.17 10.96 -14.13
CA PRO A 61 0.04 11.37 -13.41
C PRO A 61 -0.26 11.78 -11.97
N SER A 62 0.49 11.23 -11.01
CA SER A 62 0.38 11.57 -9.57
C SER A 62 1.13 12.88 -9.28
N VAL A 63 0.79 13.92 -10.02
CA VAL A 63 1.38 15.26 -9.96
C VAL A 63 0.30 16.26 -9.61
N VAL A 64 0.60 17.16 -8.68
CA VAL A 64 -0.33 18.15 -8.12
C VAL A 64 0.23 19.55 -8.34
N PHE A 65 -0.50 20.40 -9.00
CA PHE A 65 -0.20 21.82 -9.20
C PHE A 65 -1.17 22.67 -8.40
N PHE A 66 -0.65 23.54 -7.55
CA PHE A 66 -1.42 24.49 -6.75
C PHE A 66 -1.61 25.77 -7.55
N ASP A 67 -2.81 25.97 -8.09
CA ASP A 67 -3.17 27.14 -8.89
C ASP A 67 -4.18 28.04 -8.15
N GLY A 68 -3.68 29.04 -7.47
CA GLY A 68 -4.50 29.99 -6.70
C GLY A 68 -5.20 29.33 -5.52
N GLU A 69 -6.51 29.23 -5.57
CA GLU A 69 -7.35 28.53 -4.58
C GLU A 69 -7.77 27.13 -5.07
N ASN A 70 -7.32 26.74 -6.26
CA ASN A 70 -7.62 25.45 -6.88
C ASN A 70 -6.39 24.55 -6.91
N VAL A 71 -6.63 23.29 -7.23
CA VAL A 71 -5.59 22.29 -7.45
C VAL A 71 -5.87 21.61 -8.77
N VAL A 72 -4.84 21.48 -9.60
CA VAL A 72 -4.85 20.73 -10.85
C VAL A 72 -4.06 19.45 -10.66
N VAL A 73 -4.56 18.33 -11.17
CA VAL A 73 -3.88 17.02 -11.04
C VAL A 73 -3.77 16.38 -12.42
N GLY A 74 -2.67 15.67 -12.66
CA GLY A 74 -2.47 14.89 -13.89
C GLY A 74 -1.52 15.56 -14.88
N ASP A 75 -1.78 15.39 -16.19
CA ASP A 75 -0.86 15.83 -17.25
C ASP A 75 -0.66 17.34 -17.27
N VAL A 76 -1.73 18.11 -17.07
CA VAL A 76 -1.63 19.59 -17.01
C VAL A 76 -0.76 20.02 -15.84
N ALA A 77 -0.90 19.40 -14.66
CA ALA A 77 -0.04 19.69 -13.51
C ALA A 77 1.43 19.35 -13.82
N LYS A 78 1.66 18.21 -14.46
CA LYS A 78 3.00 17.75 -14.84
C LYS A 78 3.69 18.72 -15.82
N GLU A 79 2.99 19.17 -16.84
CA GLU A 79 3.54 20.14 -17.81
C GLU A 79 3.73 21.52 -17.18
N SER A 80 2.88 21.90 -16.20
CA SER A 80 2.99 23.18 -15.49
C SER A 80 4.26 23.29 -14.65
N SER A 81 4.90 22.18 -14.27
CA SER A 81 6.13 22.19 -13.49
C SER A 81 7.30 22.94 -14.16
N LYS A 82 7.29 23.06 -15.49
CA LYS A 82 8.27 23.81 -16.26
C LYS A 82 8.21 25.33 -16.01
N ILE A 83 7.05 25.84 -15.66
CA ILE A 83 6.80 27.28 -15.50
C ILE A 83 6.59 27.62 -14.03
N TYR A 84 6.06 26.69 -13.26
CA TYR A 84 5.71 26.86 -11.84
C TYR A 84 6.34 25.75 -10.97
N PRO A 85 7.69 25.58 -11.00
CA PRO A 85 8.37 24.47 -10.33
C PRO A 85 8.11 24.44 -8.82
N ASN A 86 7.97 25.60 -8.18
CA ASN A 86 7.73 25.74 -6.74
C ASN A 86 6.26 25.52 -6.33
N GLU A 87 5.34 25.41 -7.28
CA GLU A 87 3.90 25.25 -7.05
C GLU A 87 3.42 23.85 -7.44
N VAL A 88 4.33 23.02 -7.95
CA VAL A 88 4.04 21.64 -8.39
C VAL A 88 4.72 20.64 -7.48
N VAL A 89 3.95 19.62 -7.06
CA VAL A 89 4.47 18.51 -6.25
C VAL A 89 4.36 17.22 -7.03
N SER A 90 5.49 16.52 -7.15
CA SER A 90 5.61 15.18 -7.76
C SER A 90 6.20 14.20 -6.74
N PHE A 91 6.01 12.91 -6.97
CA PHE A 91 6.60 11.83 -6.17
C PHE A 91 6.22 11.85 -4.67
N VAL A 92 5.13 12.52 -4.31
CA VAL A 92 4.70 12.69 -2.92
C VAL A 92 4.52 11.37 -2.15
N LYS A 93 4.24 10.28 -2.86
CA LYS A 93 4.10 8.95 -2.24
C LYS A 93 5.36 8.49 -1.50
N ARG A 94 6.57 8.95 -1.91
CA ARG A 94 7.83 8.66 -1.21
C ARG A 94 7.92 9.33 0.16
N ALA A 95 7.14 10.39 0.39
CA ALA A 95 7.07 11.10 1.66
C ALA A 95 5.88 10.68 2.55
N MET A 96 5.14 9.64 2.15
CA MET A 96 4.03 9.14 2.96
C MET A 96 4.55 8.60 4.30
N GLY A 97 3.89 9.05 5.39
CA GLY A 97 4.29 8.65 6.75
C GLY A 97 5.48 9.43 7.33
N GLU A 98 6.10 10.33 6.57
CA GLU A 98 7.18 11.21 7.03
C GLU A 98 6.62 12.45 7.73
N PRO A 99 6.82 12.61 9.05
CA PRO A 99 6.22 13.71 9.81
C PRO A 99 6.80 15.09 9.45
N ASP A 100 8.03 15.12 8.96
CA ASP A 100 8.78 16.35 8.66
C ASP A 100 8.54 16.84 7.23
N PHE A 101 7.86 16.06 6.38
CA PHE A 101 7.48 16.49 5.05
C PHE A 101 6.35 17.52 5.11
N LEU A 102 6.63 18.74 4.66
CA LEU A 102 5.66 19.82 4.54
C LEU A 102 5.87 20.56 3.21
N PHE A 103 4.82 20.68 2.44
CA PHE A 103 4.77 21.52 1.26
C PHE A 103 4.08 22.84 1.60
N GLU A 104 4.80 23.94 1.42
CA GLU A 104 4.32 25.29 1.76
C GLU A 104 3.73 25.97 0.52
N TYR A 105 2.46 26.39 0.60
CA TYR A 105 1.81 27.15 -0.46
C TYR A 105 0.94 28.26 0.14
N LYS A 106 1.21 29.53 -0.21
CA LYS A 106 0.46 30.71 0.26
C LYS A 106 0.24 30.74 1.78
N GLY A 107 1.28 30.42 2.55
CA GLY A 107 1.23 30.39 4.01
C GLY A 107 0.43 29.26 4.62
N LYS A 108 0.12 28.24 3.84
CA LYS A 108 -0.50 26.98 4.30
C LYS A 108 0.49 25.84 4.08
N SER A 109 0.63 24.97 5.09
CA SER A 109 1.43 23.75 5.02
C SER A 109 0.54 22.57 4.66
N PHE A 110 1.01 21.70 3.78
CA PHE A 110 0.33 20.48 3.35
C PHE A 110 1.22 19.27 3.59
N ARG A 111 0.70 18.25 4.23
CA ARG A 111 1.36 16.96 4.40
C ARG A 111 1.20 16.06 3.18
N ALA A 112 2.00 14.99 3.11
CA ALA A 112 1.98 14.06 2.00
C ALA A 112 0.60 13.43 1.78
N GLU A 113 -0.11 13.06 2.85
CA GLU A 113 -1.45 12.48 2.75
C GLU A 113 -2.51 13.48 2.27
N GLU A 114 -2.39 14.78 2.58
CA GLU A 114 -3.27 15.82 2.02
C GLU A 114 -3.06 15.96 0.51
N ILE A 115 -1.80 16.02 0.07
CA ILE A 115 -1.46 16.14 -1.36
C ILE A 115 -1.91 14.89 -2.12
N SER A 116 -1.66 13.69 -1.56
CA SER A 116 -2.11 12.42 -2.14
C SER A 116 -3.64 12.33 -2.22
N SER A 117 -4.36 12.98 -1.29
CA SER A 117 -5.82 13.04 -1.32
C SER A 117 -6.37 13.75 -2.56
N PHE A 118 -5.65 14.74 -3.11
CA PHE A 118 -6.04 15.41 -4.35
C PHE A 118 -5.91 14.46 -5.55
N VAL A 119 -4.85 13.65 -5.59
CA VAL A 119 -4.68 12.61 -6.63
C VAL A 119 -5.81 11.60 -6.58
N ILE A 120 -6.12 11.05 -5.39
CA ILE A 120 -7.22 10.10 -5.21
C ILE A 120 -8.54 10.73 -5.64
N ARG A 121 -8.79 11.97 -5.24
CA ARG A 121 -10.02 12.69 -5.58
C ARG A 121 -10.17 12.87 -7.08
N LYS A 122 -9.11 13.28 -7.79
CA LYS A 122 -9.13 13.43 -9.26
C LYS A 122 -9.47 12.10 -9.94
N VAL A 123 -8.73 11.06 -9.61
CA VAL A 123 -8.91 9.72 -10.19
C VAL A 123 -10.34 9.20 -9.98
N VAL A 124 -10.90 9.38 -8.78
CA VAL A 124 -12.27 8.93 -8.49
C VAL A 124 -13.31 9.83 -9.16
N GLN A 125 -13.14 11.16 -9.20
CA GLN A 125 -14.07 12.07 -9.86
C GLN A 125 -14.15 11.80 -11.36
N ASP A 126 -13.03 11.55 -12.03
CA ASP A 126 -13.02 11.16 -13.44
C ASP A 126 -13.75 9.83 -13.66
N ALA A 127 -13.53 8.87 -12.78
CA ALA A 127 -14.22 7.59 -12.83
C ALA A 127 -15.74 7.75 -12.61
N GLU A 128 -16.18 8.56 -11.63
CA GLU A 128 -17.61 8.87 -11.39
C GLU A 128 -18.29 9.45 -12.64
N GLN A 129 -17.60 10.34 -13.34
CA GLN A 129 -18.12 10.93 -14.60
C GLN A 129 -18.23 9.87 -15.70
N ASN A 130 -17.24 8.99 -15.81
CA ASN A 130 -17.18 7.97 -16.85
C ASN A 130 -18.26 6.88 -16.65
N VAL A 131 -18.41 6.39 -15.40
CA VAL A 131 -19.40 5.35 -15.09
C VAL A 131 -20.79 5.92 -14.75
N ASN A 132 -20.92 7.23 -14.64
CA ASN A 132 -22.15 7.94 -14.24
C ASN A 132 -22.75 7.37 -12.91
N GLU A 133 -21.89 7.06 -11.96
CA GLU A 133 -22.24 6.47 -10.66
C GLU A 133 -21.41 7.15 -9.55
N LYS A 134 -22.02 7.38 -8.38
CA LYS A 134 -21.31 7.92 -7.20
C LYS A 134 -20.48 6.84 -6.55
N ILE A 135 -19.18 7.07 -6.38
CA ILE A 135 -18.23 6.16 -5.74
C ILE A 135 -18.09 6.57 -4.27
N THR A 136 -18.26 5.61 -3.36
CA THR A 136 -18.16 5.85 -1.92
C THR A 136 -17.13 4.96 -1.24
N ASP A 137 -16.97 3.73 -1.73
CA ASP A 137 -16.16 2.69 -1.09
C ASP A 137 -15.00 2.29 -2.00
N VAL A 138 -13.78 2.32 -1.45
CA VAL A 138 -12.55 2.04 -2.18
C VAL A 138 -11.61 1.10 -1.44
N VAL A 139 -10.85 0.33 -2.19
CA VAL A 139 -9.62 -0.35 -1.78
C VAL A 139 -8.47 0.42 -2.40
N ILE A 140 -7.44 0.75 -1.62
CA ILE A 140 -6.26 1.47 -2.11
C ILE A 140 -5.04 0.59 -1.94
N THR A 141 -4.13 0.60 -2.92
CA THR A 141 -2.89 -0.15 -2.85
C THR A 141 -1.75 0.66 -2.24
N CYS A 142 -0.79 -0.05 -1.70
CA CYS A 142 0.49 0.51 -1.29
C CYS A 142 1.61 -0.50 -1.56
N PRO A 143 2.88 -0.06 -1.65
CA PRO A 143 4.03 -0.96 -1.72
C PRO A 143 4.01 -2.00 -0.61
N ALA A 144 4.43 -3.21 -0.89
CA ALA A 144 4.48 -4.26 0.12
C ALA A 144 5.43 -3.90 1.26
N TYR A 145 6.49 -3.18 0.96
CA TYR A 145 7.53 -2.75 1.90
C TYR A 145 7.13 -1.56 2.80
N PHE A 146 5.94 -0.98 2.61
CA PHE A 146 5.42 0.09 3.49
C PHE A 146 5.19 -0.42 4.91
N GLY A 147 5.68 0.33 5.90
CA GLY A 147 5.43 0.13 7.32
C GLY A 147 4.06 0.66 7.77
N ILE A 148 3.86 0.66 9.09
CA ILE A 148 2.57 1.08 9.67
C ILE A 148 2.27 2.55 9.36
N ASN A 149 3.28 3.44 9.44
CA ASN A 149 3.10 4.87 9.21
C ASN A 149 2.63 5.16 7.79
N GLU A 150 3.30 4.61 6.79
CA GLU A 150 3.00 4.82 5.38
C GLU A 150 1.65 4.22 4.98
N ARG A 151 1.29 3.05 5.53
CA ARG A 151 -0.02 2.41 5.32
C ARG A 151 -1.15 3.25 5.90
N GLU A 152 -0.98 3.75 7.13
CA GLU A 152 -2.00 4.61 7.76
C GLU A 152 -2.10 5.97 7.05
N ALA A 153 -0.98 6.57 6.60
CA ALA A 153 -0.97 7.78 5.78
C ALA A 153 -1.72 7.57 4.45
N THR A 154 -1.52 6.42 3.80
CA THR A 154 -2.25 6.04 2.58
C THR A 154 -3.76 5.94 2.85
N ARG A 155 -4.16 5.33 3.95
CA ARG A 155 -5.58 5.29 4.38
C ARG A 155 -6.13 6.68 4.61
N LYS A 156 -5.39 7.53 5.34
CA LYS A 156 -5.78 8.91 5.64
C LYS A 156 -5.95 9.74 4.38
N ALA A 157 -5.10 9.57 3.38
CA ALA A 157 -5.25 10.24 2.09
C ALA A 157 -6.62 9.91 1.44
N GLY A 158 -7.04 8.66 1.45
CA GLY A 158 -8.37 8.25 0.97
C GLY A 158 -9.52 8.83 1.79
N GLU A 159 -9.40 8.83 3.13
CA GLU A 159 -10.40 9.39 4.05
C GLU A 159 -10.49 10.92 3.94
N ILE A 160 -9.36 11.65 3.78
CA ILE A 160 -9.32 13.09 3.49
C ILE A 160 -9.97 13.36 2.14
N ALA A 161 -9.71 12.55 1.11
CA ALA A 161 -10.37 12.65 -0.18
C ALA A 161 -11.90 12.46 -0.11
N GLY A 162 -12.41 11.87 0.98
CA GLY A 162 -13.84 11.73 1.31
C GLY A 162 -14.42 10.37 1.00
N TYR A 163 -13.58 9.38 0.84
CA TYR A 163 -13.99 8.01 0.54
C TYR A 163 -13.87 7.09 1.75
N ASN A 164 -14.71 6.07 1.80
CA ASN A 164 -14.61 4.99 2.78
C ASN A 164 -13.55 4.00 2.32
N VAL A 165 -12.37 4.05 2.93
CA VAL A 165 -11.27 3.14 2.61
C VAL A 165 -11.53 1.81 3.31
N ARG A 166 -12.00 0.84 2.52
CA ARG A 166 -12.39 -0.49 3.01
C ARG A 166 -11.19 -1.33 3.38
N GLN A 167 -10.11 -1.20 2.61
CA GLN A 167 -8.87 -1.93 2.82
C GLN A 167 -7.69 -1.21 2.19
N ILE A 168 -6.50 -1.38 2.78
CA ILE A 168 -5.20 -1.13 2.14
C ILE A 168 -4.60 -2.50 1.84
N ILE A 169 -4.21 -2.75 0.57
CA ILE A 169 -3.58 -4.00 0.16
C ILE A 169 -2.22 -3.75 -0.52
N ASN A 170 -1.35 -4.76 -0.48
CA ASN A 170 -0.05 -4.67 -1.12
C ASN A 170 -0.15 -4.71 -2.65
N GLU A 171 0.61 -3.86 -3.34
CA GLU A 171 0.67 -3.80 -4.81
C GLU A 171 0.99 -5.16 -5.44
N PRO A 172 2.03 -5.91 -5.02
CA PRO A 172 2.30 -7.22 -5.59
C PRO A 172 1.23 -8.26 -5.26
N THR A 173 0.56 -8.17 -4.10
CA THR A 173 -0.59 -9.02 -3.77
C THR A 173 -1.75 -8.71 -4.72
N ALA A 174 -2.03 -7.45 -5.00
CA ALA A 174 -3.04 -7.06 -5.98
C ALA A 174 -2.70 -7.57 -7.39
N ALA A 175 -1.44 -7.40 -7.83
CA ALA A 175 -0.98 -7.92 -9.12
C ALA A 175 -1.16 -9.44 -9.24
N ALA A 176 -0.84 -10.19 -8.18
CA ALA A 176 -1.04 -11.65 -8.15
C ALA A 176 -2.53 -12.05 -8.17
N ILE A 177 -3.40 -11.29 -7.50
CA ILE A 177 -4.86 -11.50 -7.57
C ILE A 177 -5.34 -11.33 -9.02
N ALA A 178 -4.88 -10.26 -9.70
CA ALA A 178 -5.21 -10.05 -11.11
C ALA A 178 -4.69 -11.20 -11.98
N TYR A 179 -3.43 -11.60 -11.78
CA TYR A 179 -2.80 -12.69 -12.51
C TYR A 179 -3.50 -14.03 -12.29
N GLY A 180 -3.78 -14.41 -11.04
CA GLY A 180 -4.50 -15.63 -10.69
C GLY A 180 -5.93 -15.68 -11.22
N SER A 181 -6.57 -14.52 -11.42
CA SER A 181 -7.91 -14.44 -12.00
C SER A 181 -7.96 -14.84 -13.48
N VAL A 182 -6.85 -14.66 -14.21
CA VAL A 182 -6.73 -15.01 -15.64
C VAL A 182 -6.48 -16.51 -15.83
N ALA A 183 -5.87 -17.20 -14.86
CA ALA A 183 -5.51 -18.61 -14.94
C ALA A 183 -5.93 -19.40 -13.67
N PRO A 184 -7.23 -19.48 -13.35
CA PRO A 184 -7.72 -19.94 -12.05
C PRO A 184 -7.49 -21.42 -11.75
N SER A 185 -7.05 -22.23 -12.72
CA SER A 185 -6.87 -23.67 -12.57
C SER A 185 -5.41 -24.14 -12.47
N GLN A 186 -4.45 -23.22 -12.44
CA GLN A 186 -3.03 -23.56 -12.37
C GLN A 186 -2.46 -23.19 -11.00
N GLU A 187 -2.10 -24.22 -10.23
CA GLU A 187 -1.31 -24.03 -9.00
C GLU A 187 0.12 -23.72 -9.38
N LYS A 188 0.69 -22.63 -8.83
CA LYS A 188 2.05 -22.21 -9.12
C LYS A 188 2.59 -21.23 -8.09
N VAL A 189 3.89 -21.29 -7.91
CA VAL A 189 4.67 -20.31 -7.15
C VAL A 189 5.21 -19.26 -8.11
N VAL A 190 4.86 -18.00 -7.87
CA VAL A 190 5.17 -16.88 -8.75
C VAL A 190 6.04 -15.85 -8.01
N LEU A 191 7.08 -15.36 -8.67
CA LEU A 191 7.79 -14.16 -8.25
C LEU A 191 7.14 -12.93 -8.92
N VAL A 192 6.60 -12.03 -8.14
CA VAL A 192 6.14 -10.72 -8.60
C VAL A 192 7.28 -9.73 -8.44
N TYR A 193 7.84 -9.30 -9.55
CA TYR A 193 8.90 -8.31 -9.64
C TYR A 193 8.28 -6.98 -10.06
N ASP A 194 7.98 -6.14 -9.08
CA ASP A 194 7.31 -4.86 -9.30
C ASP A 194 8.32 -3.72 -9.22
N LEU A 195 8.71 -3.19 -10.39
CA LEU A 195 9.53 -2.00 -10.49
C LEU A 195 8.67 -0.84 -10.99
N GLY A 196 8.17 -0.08 -10.04
CA GLY A 196 7.35 1.10 -10.27
C GLY A 196 8.16 2.36 -10.62
N GLY A 197 7.49 3.50 -10.58
CA GLY A 197 8.15 4.78 -10.79
C GLY A 197 8.97 5.26 -9.60
N GLY A 198 8.65 4.81 -8.39
CA GLY A 198 9.28 5.26 -7.15
C GLY A 198 9.76 4.18 -6.22
N THR A 199 9.23 2.96 -6.35
CA THR A 199 9.47 1.83 -5.45
C THR A 199 9.84 0.58 -6.24
N PHE A 200 10.54 -0.32 -5.57
CA PHE A 200 10.80 -1.68 -6.01
C PHE A 200 10.28 -2.66 -4.96
N ASP A 201 9.39 -3.54 -5.35
CA ASP A 201 8.91 -4.65 -4.54
C ASP A 201 9.18 -5.98 -5.23
N ILE A 202 9.63 -6.96 -4.46
CA ILE A 202 9.79 -8.36 -4.88
C ILE A 202 9.05 -9.26 -3.92
N THR A 203 8.13 -10.07 -4.43
CA THR A 203 7.25 -10.88 -3.58
C THR A 203 7.11 -12.28 -4.17
N MET A 204 7.29 -13.30 -3.33
CA MET A 204 6.97 -14.67 -3.68
C MET A 204 5.56 -15.00 -3.22
N ILE A 205 4.75 -15.54 -4.14
CA ILE A 205 3.34 -15.83 -3.94
C ILE A 205 3.03 -17.26 -4.40
N ASP A 206 2.36 -18.01 -3.55
CA ASP A 206 1.82 -19.33 -3.87
C ASP A 206 0.34 -19.18 -4.27
N ILE A 207 0.04 -19.48 -5.51
CA ILE A 207 -1.30 -19.46 -6.09
C ILE A 207 -1.81 -20.90 -6.13
N GLN A 208 -2.80 -21.21 -5.30
CA GLN A 208 -3.43 -22.52 -5.18
C GLN A 208 -4.90 -22.46 -5.58
N SER A 209 -5.50 -23.63 -5.80
CA SER A 209 -6.96 -23.74 -6.01
C SER A 209 -7.71 -23.26 -4.76
N GLY A 210 -8.22 -22.02 -4.81
CA GLY A 210 -9.00 -21.41 -3.72
C GLY A 210 -8.18 -20.59 -2.69
N ALA A 211 -6.86 -20.42 -2.89
CA ALA A 211 -6.03 -19.58 -2.04
C ALA A 211 -4.93 -18.83 -2.82
N ILE A 212 -4.60 -17.64 -2.38
CA ILE A 212 -3.43 -16.87 -2.78
C ILE A 212 -2.68 -16.55 -1.50
N GLU A 213 -1.46 -17.06 -1.36
CA GLU A 213 -0.65 -16.91 -0.15
C GLU A 213 0.64 -16.16 -0.47
N VAL A 214 0.84 -15.02 0.15
CA VAL A 214 2.15 -14.33 0.14
C VAL A 214 3.08 -15.09 1.05
N ILE A 215 4.20 -15.58 0.51
CA ILE A 215 5.21 -16.34 1.24
C ILE A 215 6.18 -15.41 1.94
N CYS A 216 6.75 -14.49 1.17
CA CYS A 216 7.65 -13.47 1.68
C CYS A 216 7.71 -12.30 0.71
N THR A 217 8.10 -11.15 1.23
CA THR A 217 8.26 -9.91 0.47
C THR A 217 9.57 -9.22 0.85
N GLY A 218 10.14 -8.50 -0.10
CA GLY A 218 11.30 -7.63 0.06
C GLY A 218 11.17 -6.42 -0.85
N GLY A 219 12.09 -5.49 -0.77
CA GLY A 219 12.06 -4.33 -1.66
C GLY A 219 12.75 -3.11 -1.10
N ASP A 220 12.56 -1.99 -1.79
CA ASP A 220 13.11 -0.69 -1.45
C ASP A 220 12.15 0.42 -1.87
N HIS A 221 11.69 1.22 -0.91
CA HIS A 221 10.74 2.32 -1.13
C HIS A 221 11.36 3.55 -1.82
N ASN A 222 12.69 3.55 -2.01
CA ASN A 222 13.45 4.60 -2.68
C ASN A 222 14.21 4.08 -3.91
N LEU A 223 13.70 3.05 -4.58
CA LEU A 223 14.27 2.50 -5.79
C LEU A 223 13.18 2.33 -6.85
N GLY A 224 13.20 3.13 -7.90
CA GLY A 224 12.20 3.08 -8.97
C GLY A 224 12.61 3.92 -10.17
N GLY A 225 11.75 4.02 -11.17
CA GLY A 225 12.01 4.70 -12.43
C GLY A 225 12.54 6.13 -12.32
N LYS A 226 12.21 6.85 -11.22
CA LYS A 226 12.75 8.16 -10.90
C LYS A 226 14.28 8.13 -10.72
N ASP A 227 14.81 7.09 -10.09
CA ASP A 227 16.25 6.99 -9.84
C ASP A 227 17.02 6.78 -11.15
N TRP A 228 16.42 6.10 -12.13
CA TRP A 228 16.92 6.05 -13.51
C TRP A 228 16.89 7.43 -14.18
N ASP A 229 15.83 8.22 -13.97
CA ASP A 229 15.75 9.58 -14.48
C ASP A 229 16.82 10.47 -13.87
N ASP A 230 17.07 10.38 -12.55
CA ASP A 230 18.12 11.12 -11.87
C ASP A 230 19.53 10.81 -12.42
N ARG A 231 19.80 9.54 -12.81
CA ARG A 231 21.06 9.17 -13.49
C ARG A 231 21.18 9.85 -14.87
N ILE A 232 20.07 9.93 -15.60
CA ILE A 232 20.06 10.64 -16.90
C ILE A 232 20.31 12.14 -16.66
N VAL A 233 19.66 12.77 -15.68
CA VAL A 233 19.86 14.18 -15.35
C VAL A 233 21.33 14.45 -15.02
N ALA A 234 21.95 13.63 -14.16
CA ALA A 234 23.34 13.77 -13.80
C ALA A 234 24.29 13.65 -15.03
N TYR A 235 24.01 12.70 -15.93
CA TYR A 235 24.74 12.55 -17.19
C TYR A 235 24.56 13.77 -18.09
N LEU A 236 23.34 14.27 -18.25
CA LEU A 236 23.04 15.43 -19.09
C LEU A 236 23.71 16.72 -18.56
N LEU A 237 23.74 16.91 -17.23
CA LEU A 237 24.47 18.01 -16.59
C LEU A 237 25.96 17.95 -16.93
N GLN A 238 26.58 16.78 -16.77
CA GLN A 238 28.01 16.61 -17.09
C GLN A 238 28.32 16.90 -18.55
N GLU A 239 27.50 16.40 -19.47
CA GLU A 239 27.68 16.64 -20.90
C GLU A 239 27.45 18.12 -21.28
N PHE A 240 26.51 18.80 -20.63
CA PHE A 240 26.29 20.24 -20.82
C PHE A 240 27.52 21.04 -20.35
N GLN A 241 28.03 20.76 -19.15
CA GLN A 241 29.24 21.40 -18.61
C GLN A 241 30.46 21.17 -19.53
N ASN A 242 30.64 19.96 -20.02
CA ASN A 242 31.71 19.62 -20.97
C ASN A 242 31.62 20.43 -22.28
N ALA A 243 30.39 20.58 -22.80
CA ALA A 243 30.15 21.28 -24.06
C ALA A 243 30.32 22.81 -23.95
N THR A 244 29.85 23.39 -22.85
CA THR A 244 29.90 24.85 -22.58
C THR A 244 31.21 25.27 -21.92
N LYS A 245 31.98 24.32 -21.37
CA LYS A 245 33.17 24.57 -20.54
C LYS A 245 32.84 25.43 -19.32
N SER A 246 31.65 25.30 -18.79
CA SER A 246 31.15 25.95 -17.59
C SER A 246 31.11 24.97 -16.43
N ASP A 247 31.53 25.39 -15.24
CA ASP A 247 31.39 24.61 -13.99
C ASP A 247 30.07 24.95 -13.26
N GLU A 248 29.17 25.69 -13.89
CA GLU A 248 27.88 26.10 -13.32
C GLU A 248 26.98 24.85 -13.13
N ASP A 249 26.39 24.75 -11.94
CA ASP A 249 25.33 23.74 -11.69
C ASP A 249 23.98 24.32 -12.14
N ILE A 250 23.57 23.94 -13.35
CA ILE A 250 22.33 24.43 -13.95
C ILE A 250 21.09 23.86 -13.26
N LEU A 251 21.23 22.91 -12.31
CA LEU A 251 20.13 22.41 -11.49
C LEU A 251 19.76 23.36 -10.35
N ASP A 252 20.60 24.35 -10.04
CA ASP A 252 20.28 25.44 -9.12
C ASP A 252 19.18 26.37 -9.67
N ASP A 253 18.99 26.39 -11.00
CA ASP A 253 17.86 27.06 -11.63
C ASP A 253 16.63 26.14 -11.68
N PRO A 254 15.54 26.46 -10.94
CA PRO A 254 14.38 25.59 -10.82
C PRO A 254 13.71 25.25 -12.17
N ASP A 255 13.67 26.20 -13.10
CA ASP A 255 13.05 26.02 -14.42
C ASP A 255 13.87 25.01 -15.25
N THR A 256 15.19 25.16 -15.29
CA THR A 256 16.11 24.26 -15.97
C THR A 256 16.09 22.87 -15.34
N CYS A 257 16.08 22.79 -14.00
CA CYS A 257 16.01 21.53 -13.27
C CYS A 257 14.74 20.74 -13.65
N GLN A 258 13.57 21.39 -13.65
CA GLN A 258 12.30 20.72 -14.02
C GLN A 258 12.25 20.32 -15.49
N ASP A 259 12.76 21.16 -16.41
CA ASP A 259 12.82 20.79 -17.83
C ASP A 259 13.75 19.58 -18.07
N LEU A 260 14.87 19.49 -17.34
CA LEU A 260 15.77 18.33 -17.38
C LEU A 260 15.13 17.07 -16.84
N LEU A 261 14.40 17.15 -15.71
CA LEU A 261 13.70 16.00 -15.13
C LEU A 261 12.66 15.43 -16.11
N LEU A 262 11.84 16.29 -16.71
CA LEU A 262 10.83 15.87 -17.70
C LEU A 262 11.48 15.32 -18.97
N SER A 263 12.58 15.94 -19.40
CA SER A 263 13.35 15.49 -20.57
C SER A 263 14.02 14.14 -20.33
N ALA A 264 14.52 13.88 -19.11
CA ALA A 264 15.10 12.60 -18.69
C ALA A 264 14.06 11.49 -18.71
N GLU A 265 12.90 11.70 -18.11
CA GLU A 265 11.81 10.71 -18.14
C GLU A 265 11.37 10.40 -19.59
N LYS A 266 11.23 11.44 -20.41
CA LYS A 266 10.92 11.26 -21.84
C LYS A 266 12.01 10.49 -22.58
N ALA A 267 13.28 10.79 -22.31
CA ALA A 267 14.40 10.08 -22.92
C ALA A 267 14.40 8.60 -22.52
N LYS A 268 14.22 8.28 -21.22
CA LYS A 268 14.06 6.92 -20.70
C LYS A 268 12.97 6.14 -21.44
N LYS A 269 11.77 6.74 -21.58
CA LYS A 269 10.64 6.13 -22.31
C LYS A 269 10.96 5.90 -23.78
N VAL A 270 11.63 6.84 -24.45
CA VAL A 270 12.04 6.68 -25.87
C VAL A 270 13.07 5.58 -26.02
N LEU A 271 14.04 5.47 -25.10
CA LEU A 271 15.09 4.44 -25.12
C LEU A 271 14.55 3.03 -24.85
N THR A 272 13.32 2.88 -24.36
CA THR A 272 12.64 1.58 -24.30
C THR A 272 12.46 0.96 -25.70
N HIS A 273 12.24 1.80 -26.73
CA HIS A 273 11.91 1.36 -28.09
C HIS A 273 12.97 1.74 -29.14
N ARG A 274 13.87 2.68 -28.81
CA ARG A 274 14.90 3.20 -29.73
C ARG A 274 16.28 3.08 -29.11
N ASP A 275 17.29 2.96 -29.93
CA ASP A 275 18.68 2.84 -29.49
C ASP A 275 19.31 4.17 -29.07
N LYS A 276 18.72 5.29 -29.47
CA LYS A 276 19.20 6.63 -29.12
C LYS A 276 18.08 7.67 -29.18
N THR A 277 18.25 8.76 -28.42
CA THR A 277 17.35 9.91 -28.42
C THR A 277 18.15 11.21 -28.24
N PRO A 278 17.79 12.29 -28.96
CA PRO A 278 18.37 13.60 -28.71
C PRO A 278 17.65 14.27 -27.52
N VAL A 279 18.41 14.87 -26.62
CA VAL A 279 17.94 15.77 -25.57
C VAL A 279 18.53 17.14 -25.83
N LEU A 280 17.71 18.18 -25.75
CA LEU A 280 18.11 19.55 -25.94
C LEU A 280 18.07 20.28 -24.59
N ILE A 281 19.19 20.86 -24.19
CA ILE A 281 19.30 21.66 -22.96
C ILE A 281 19.49 23.11 -23.37
N THR A 282 18.72 24.00 -22.74
CA THR A 282 18.86 25.45 -22.91
C THR A 282 18.98 26.09 -21.55
N HIS A 283 20.09 26.77 -21.28
CA HIS A 283 20.34 27.47 -20.03
C HIS A 283 21.32 28.65 -20.26
N GLY A 284 21.12 29.80 -19.59
CA GLY A 284 22.03 30.94 -19.66
C GLY A 284 22.29 31.49 -21.07
N GLY A 285 21.38 31.25 -22.04
CA GLY A 285 21.55 31.61 -23.45
C GLY A 285 22.33 30.58 -24.27
N GLU A 286 22.92 29.56 -23.64
CA GLU A 286 23.56 28.44 -24.30
C GLU A 286 22.52 27.37 -24.69
N ARG A 287 22.79 26.68 -25.79
CA ARG A 287 21.90 25.62 -26.29
C ARG A 287 22.73 24.42 -26.75
N VAL A 288 22.63 23.33 -26.01
CA VAL A 288 23.39 22.09 -26.24
C VAL A 288 22.46 20.94 -26.61
N LYS A 289 22.81 20.23 -27.69
CA LYS A 289 22.12 19.00 -28.10
C LYS A 289 22.97 17.80 -27.71
N ILE A 290 22.47 16.98 -26.80
CA ILE A 290 23.11 15.73 -26.37
C ILE A 290 22.35 14.57 -26.98
N VAL A 291 23.06 13.56 -27.51
CA VAL A 291 22.47 12.33 -28.00
C VAL A 291 22.74 11.25 -26.97
N LEU A 292 21.70 10.85 -26.24
CA LEU A 292 21.78 9.74 -25.28
C LEU A 292 21.52 8.43 -26.01
N GLU A 293 22.47 7.51 -25.95
CA GLU A 293 22.37 6.15 -26.49
C GLU A 293 21.88 5.18 -25.41
N ARG A 294 21.11 4.13 -25.80
CA ARG A 294 20.62 3.10 -24.87
C ARG A 294 21.77 2.43 -24.12
N GLN A 295 22.86 2.10 -24.81
CA GLN A 295 24.03 1.49 -24.18
C GLN A 295 24.60 2.39 -23.06
N LYS A 296 24.68 3.71 -23.29
CA LYS A 296 25.13 4.66 -22.25
C LYS A 296 24.14 4.75 -21.10
N PHE A 297 22.85 4.76 -21.40
CA PHE A 297 21.79 4.72 -20.37
C PHE A 297 21.91 3.47 -19.50
N GLU A 298 22.09 2.29 -20.10
CA GLU A 298 22.27 1.02 -19.36
C GLU A 298 23.54 1.04 -18.51
N GLU A 299 24.64 1.61 -19.01
CA GLU A 299 25.90 1.78 -18.26
C GLU A 299 25.72 2.64 -17.00
N ILE A 300 25.13 3.83 -17.14
CA ILE A 300 24.99 4.78 -16.01
C ILE A 300 23.95 4.37 -14.98
N THR A 301 23.14 3.35 -15.27
CA THR A 301 22.09 2.83 -14.40
C THR A 301 22.32 1.38 -13.94
N GLN A 302 23.52 0.82 -14.22
CA GLN A 302 23.84 -0.57 -13.92
C GLN A 302 23.74 -0.88 -12.42
N ASP A 303 24.19 0.02 -11.58
CA ASP A 303 24.14 -0.13 -10.13
C ASP A 303 22.69 -0.25 -9.60
N LEU A 304 21.74 0.45 -10.20
CA LEU A 304 20.34 0.41 -9.83
C LEU A 304 19.71 -0.97 -10.13
N ILE A 305 20.00 -1.53 -11.31
CA ILE A 305 19.49 -2.85 -11.67
C ILE A 305 20.15 -3.95 -10.82
N GLU A 306 21.45 -3.85 -10.53
CA GLU A 306 22.12 -4.81 -9.64
C GLU A 306 21.55 -4.76 -8.22
N ARG A 307 21.11 -3.58 -7.74
CA ARG A 307 20.43 -3.46 -6.44
C ARG A 307 19.10 -4.21 -6.41
N THR A 308 18.32 -4.17 -7.49
CA THR A 308 17.07 -4.96 -7.56
C THR A 308 17.35 -6.46 -7.54
N VAL A 309 18.42 -6.91 -8.19
CA VAL A 309 18.86 -8.31 -8.19
C VAL A 309 19.28 -8.74 -6.78
N ALA A 310 20.07 -7.93 -6.08
CA ALA A 310 20.52 -8.22 -4.71
C ALA A 310 19.31 -8.39 -3.76
N LEU A 311 18.35 -7.45 -3.78
CA LEU A 311 17.12 -7.52 -2.99
C LEU A 311 16.28 -8.75 -3.32
N THR A 312 16.28 -9.18 -4.59
CA THR A 312 15.59 -10.41 -5.01
C THR A 312 16.25 -11.64 -4.38
N HIS A 313 17.59 -11.71 -4.38
CA HIS A 313 18.31 -12.80 -3.71
C HIS A 313 18.04 -12.83 -2.21
N GLU A 314 18.05 -11.69 -1.53
CA GLU A 314 17.71 -11.61 -0.10
C GLU A 314 16.32 -12.17 0.19
N MET A 315 15.32 -11.81 -0.61
CA MET A 315 13.96 -12.33 -0.50
C MET A 315 13.91 -13.85 -0.75
N LEU A 316 14.64 -14.35 -1.75
CA LEU A 316 14.70 -15.80 -2.04
C LEU A 316 15.33 -16.60 -0.90
N GLU A 317 16.32 -16.05 -0.19
CA GLU A 317 16.87 -16.70 1.00
C GLU A 317 15.83 -16.80 2.14
N GLU A 318 15.00 -15.77 2.33
CA GLU A 318 13.88 -15.82 3.28
C GLU A 318 12.82 -16.86 2.85
N ALA A 319 12.52 -16.97 1.57
CA ALA A 319 11.61 -17.98 1.03
C ALA A 319 12.11 -19.42 1.31
N LYS A 320 13.42 -19.66 1.16
CA LYS A 320 14.04 -20.97 1.47
C LYS A 320 13.88 -21.36 2.94
N LYS A 321 13.97 -20.40 3.87
CA LYS A 321 13.72 -20.65 5.30
C LYS A 321 12.30 -21.14 5.57
N LYS A 322 11.35 -20.75 4.72
CA LYS A 322 9.95 -21.19 4.75
C LYS A 322 9.67 -22.47 3.94
N GLY A 323 10.70 -23.08 3.34
CA GLY A 323 10.57 -24.32 2.57
C GLY A 323 10.33 -24.13 1.07
N TYR A 324 10.35 -22.90 0.57
CA TYR A 324 10.17 -22.59 -0.85
C TYR A 324 11.53 -22.44 -1.55
N TRP A 325 11.95 -23.47 -2.24
CA TRP A 325 13.25 -23.54 -2.93
C TRP A 325 13.19 -23.17 -4.40
N ASN A 326 12.01 -23.24 -5.01
CA ASN A 326 11.77 -23.01 -6.42
C ASN A 326 10.53 -22.14 -6.63
N TYR A 327 10.44 -21.56 -7.80
CA TYR A 327 9.27 -20.86 -8.32
C TYR A 327 9.05 -21.27 -9.78
N ASP A 328 7.83 -21.13 -10.27
CA ASP A 328 7.45 -21.55 -11.62
C ASP A 328 7.60 -20.41 -12.64
N GLU A 329 7.34 -19.18 -12.22
CA GLU A 329 7.30 -18.02 -13.11
C GLU A 329 7.78 -16.74 -12.42
N ILE A 330 8.31 -15.80 -13.24
CA ILE A 330 8.57 -14.42 -12.82
C ILE A 330 7.63 -13.53 -13.63
N ILE A 331 6.83 -12.71 -12.95
CA ILE A 331 5.98 -11.70 -13.59
C ILE A 331 6.54 -10.30 -13.32
N LEU A 332 6.70 -9.53 -14.38
CA LEU A 332 7.14 -8.14 -14.33
C LEU A 332 5.92 -7.22 -14.29
N VAL A 333 5.84 -6.41 -13.27
CA VAL A 333 4.80 -5.42 -13.01
C VAL A 333 5.47 -4.07 -12.79
N GLY A 334 4.71 -2.97 -12.93
CA GLY A 334 5.24 -1.62 -12.79
C GLY A 334 5.86 -1.09 -14.09
N GLY A 335 5.61 0.19 -14.37
CA GLY A 335 5.95 0.83 -15.65
C GLY A 335 7.45 0.83 -15.98
N ALA A 336 8.34 0.83 -14.96
CA ALA A 336 9.79 0.82 -15.17
C ALA A 336 10.32 -0.56 -15.62
N THR A 337 9.57 -1.65 -15.45
CA THR A 337 9.94 -2.96 -15.99
C THR A 337 9.92 -3.03 -17.53
N ARG A 338 9.33 -2.03 -18.18
CA ARG A 338 9.35 -1.88 -19.64
C ARG A 338 10.75 -1.60 -20.20
N MET A 339 11.71 -1.16 -19.38
CA MET A 339 13.09 -0.95 -19.78
C MET A 339 13.73 -2.30 -20.18
N PRO A 340 14.29 -2.44 -21.40
CA PRO A 340 14.81 -3.72 -21.90
C PRO A 340 15.87 -4.35 -20.99
N GLN A 341 16.70 -3.53 -20.33
CA GLN A 341 17.73 -4.00 -19.40
C GLN A 341 17.14 -4.78 -18.22
N VAL A 342 15.90 -4.46 -17.75
CA VAL A 342 15.27 -5.15 -16.63
C VAL A 342 14.97 -6.61 -16.99
N ALA A 343 14.21 -6.84 -18.05
CA ALA A 343 13.88 -8.19 -18.49
C ALA A 343 15.13 -9.00 -18.86
N ALA A 344 16.10 -8.37 -19.52
CA ALA A 344 17.36 -9.02 -19.90
C ALA A 344 18.17 -9.45 -18.66
N ARG A 345 18.32 -8.57 -17.66
CA ARG A 345 19.10 -8.87 -16.45
C ARG A 345 18.40 -9.90 -15.55
N VAL A 346 17.07 -9.82 -15.40
CA VAL A 346 16.27 -10.81 -14.67
C VAL A 346 16.39 -12.18 -15.32
N LYS A 347 16.24 -12.27 -16.64
CA LYS A 347 16.44 -13.53 -17.40
C LYS A 347 17.84 -14.10 -17.22
N GLN A 348 18.87 -13.26 -17.31
CA GLN A 348 20.26 -13.67 -17.17
C GLN A 348 20.54 -14.23 -15.77
N GLU A 349 20.07 -13.56 -14.72
CA GLU A 349 20.35 -13.93 -13.33
C GLU A 349 19.57 -15.17 -12.91
N PHE A 350 18.26 -15.18 -13.15
CA PHE A 350 17.37 -16.20 -12.61
C PHE A 350 17.09 -17.36 -13.58
N SER A 351 17.71 -17.36 -14.78
CA SER A 351 17.57 -18.39 -15.82
C SER A 351 16.11 -18.73 -16.17
N THR A 352 15.20 -17.77 -15.93
CA THR A 352 13.75 -17.87 -16.17
C THR A 352 13.34 -16.73 -17.08
N GLU A 353 12.57 -17.02 -18.15
CA GLU A 353 12.01 -15.98 -19.02
C GLU A 353 10.93 -15.22 -18.27
N PRO A 354 11.11 -13.93 -17.94
CA PRO A 354 10.09 -13.18 -17.22
C PRO A 354 8.93 -12.85 -18.15
N LYS A 355 7.70 -12.84 -17.59
CA LYS A 355 6.48 -12.46 -18.29
C LYS A 355 6.08 -11.05 -17.91
N VAL A 356 5.88 -10.18 -18.87
CA VAL A 356 5.28 -8.86 -18.64
C VAL A 356 3.77 -9.04 -18.51
N PHE A 357 3.19 -8.61 -17.37
CA PHE A 357 1.77 -8.77 -17.09
C PHE A 357 1.15 -7.41 -16.74
N ASP A 358 0.40 -6.85 -17.69
CA ASP A 358 -0.37 -5.59 -17.54
C ASP A 358 0.33 -4.55 -16.63
N PRO A 359 1.56 -4.12 -16.94
CA PRO A 359 2.44 -3.45 -15.99
C PRO A 359 1.88 -2.13 -15.43
N ASP A 360 0.91 -1.52 -16.10
CA ASP A 360 0.27 -0.27 -15.68
C ASP A 360 -1.12 -0.49 -15.05
N GLU A 361 -1.72 -1.68 -15.16
CA GLU A 361 -3.13 -1.92 -14.82
C GLU A 361 -3.34 -3.09 -13.84
N ALA A 362 -2.38 -4.03 -13.74
CA ALA A 362 -2.52 -5.24 -12.94
C ALA A 362 -2.87 -4.94 -11.48
N VAL A 363 -2.24 -3.92 -10.91
CA VAL A 363 -2.39 -3.53 -9.51
C VAL A 363 -3.81 -2.99 -9.25
N ALA A 364 -4.30 -2.06 -10.07
CA ALA A 364 -5.66 -1.53 -9.94
C ALA A 364 -6.71 -2.61 -10.16
N LYS A 365 -6.53 -3.47 -11.18
CA LYS A 365 -7.42 -4.61 -11.46
C LYS A 365 -7.49 -5.57 -10.27
N GLY A 366 -6.35 -5.90 -9.67
CA GLY A 366 -6.30 -6.77 -8.50
C GLY A 366 -6.97 -6.14 -7.27
N ALA A 367 -6.76 -4.85 -7.03
CA ALA A 367 -7.46 -4.10 -5.99
C ALA A 367 -8.97 -4.10 -6.20
N ALA A 368 -9.44 -3.97 -7.45
CA ALA A 368 -10.87 -4.04 -7.79
C ALA A 368 -11.45 -5.44 -7.53
N ILE A 369 -10.73 -6.52 -7.90
CA ILE A 369 -11.13 -7.90 -7.61
C ILE A 369 -11.22 -8.12 -6.09
N TYR A 370 -10.24 -7.59 -5.33
CA TYR A 370 -10.25 -7.68 -3.87
C TYR A 370 -11.45 -6.93 -3.28
N GLY A 371 -11.74 -5.71 -3.76
CA GLY A 371 -12.91 -4.92 -3.35
C GLY A 371 -14.22 -5.64 -3.67
N TRP A 372 -14.34 -6.20 -4.87
CA TRP A 372 -15.48 -7.00 -5.27
C TRP A 372 -15.68 -8.21 -4.35
N LYS A 373 -14.61 -8.94 -4.04
CA LYS A 373 -14.63 -10.06 -3.08
C LYS A 373 -15.14 -9.61 -1.70
N LEU A 374 -14.66 -8.48 -1.17
CA LEU A 374 -15.14 -7.94 0.10
C LEU A 374 -16.63 -7.66 0.06
N ALA A 375 -17.13 -7.01 -0.99
CA ALA A 375 -18.53 -6.67 -1.16
C ALA A 375 -19.42 -7.92 -1.20
N ILE A 376 -19.06 -8.93 -1.98
CA ILE A 376 -19.79 -10.20 -2.08
C ILE A 376 -19.80 -10.91 -0.72
N ASN A 377 -18.65 -11.08 -0.08
CA ASN A 377 -18.55 -11.77 1.21
C ASN A 377 -19.37 -11.07 2.32
N GLU A 378 -19.38 -9.74 2.36
CA GLU A 378 -20.22 -8.99 3.30
C GLU A 378 -21.70 -9.16 3.00
N GLY A 379 -22.07 -9.14 1.72
CA GLY A 379 -23.44 -9.42 1.29
C GLY A 379 -23.90 -10.82 1.69
N MET A 380 -23.02 -11.82 1.55
CA MET A 380 -23.29 -13.19 1.99
C MET A 380 -23.41 -13.26 3.52
N LYS A 381 -22.47 -12.68 4.29
CA LYS A 381 -22.48 -12.68 5.76
C LYS A 381 -23.78 -12.07 6.31
N LYS A 382 -24.21 -10.94 5.80
CA LYS A 382 -25.47 -10.30 6.20
C LYS A 382 -26.68 -11.22 5.99
N ARG A 383 -26.77 -11.87 4.81
CA ARG A 383 -27.88 -12.76 4.46
C ARG A 383 -27.90 -14.05 5.28
N VAL A 384 -26.74 -14.65 5.49
CA VAL A 384 -26.59 -15.85 6.33
C VAL A 384 -27.02 -15.51 7.78
N THR A 385 -26.51 -14.41 8.34
CA THR A 385 -26.87 -13.99 9.70
C THR A 385 -28.37 -13.68 9.82
N ALA A 386 -28.96 -13.01 8.83
CA ALA A 386 -30.39 -12.73 8.80
C ALA A 386 -31.26 -14.02 8.75
N LYS A 387 -30.77 -15.04 8.07
CA LYS A 387 -31.50 -16.31 7.85
C LYS A 387 -31.35 -17.29 9.02
N THR A 388 -30.15 -17.38 9.59
CA THR A 388 -29.82 -18.42 10.59
C THR A 388 -29.63 -17.86 12.00
N GLY A 389 -29.41 -16.56 12.17
CA GLY A 389 -28.96 -15.94 13.43
C GLY A 389 -27.52 -16.30 13.81
N LYS A 390 -26.77 -17.02 12.94
CA LYS A 390 -25.39 -17.44 13.16
C LYS A 390 -24.46 -16.67 12.21
N THR A 391 -23.19 -16.50 12.57
CA THR A 391 -22.18 -15.96 11.66
C THR A 391 -21.64 -17.04 10.72
N ILE A 392 -21.12 -16.65 9.56
CA ILE A 392 -20.55 -17.62 8.57
C ILE A 392 -19.42 -18.42 9.21
N GLU A 393 -18.55 -17.80 10.01
CA GLU A 393 -17.44 -18.49 10.69
C GLU A 393 -17.93 -19.65 11.58
N LYS A 394 -19.01 -19.42 12.35
CA LYS A 394 -19.63 -20.47 13.17
C LYS A 394 -20.31 -21.57 12.37
N ILE A 395 -20.66 -21.29 11.11
CA ILE A 395 -21.26 -22.24 10.19
C ILE A 395 -20.16 -23.10 9.55
N GLU A 396 -19.07 -22.48 9.12
CA GLU A 396 -17.91 -23.19 8.55
C GLU A 396 -17.18 -24.07 9.58
N GLU A 397 -17.23 -23.71 10.88
CA GLU A 397 -16.68 -24.52 11.97
C GLU A 397 -17.52 -25.78 12.26
N ALA A 398 -18.81 -25.75 11.96
CA ALA A 398 -19.74 -26.86 12.16
C ALA A 398 -19.71 -27.86 10.99
N ARG A 399 -18.57 -28.54 10.78
CA ARG A 399 -18.16 -29.33 9.60
C ARG A 399 -19.08 -30.48 9.14
N ASP A 400 -20.20 -30.76 9.81
CA ASP A 400 -21.08 -31.91 9.51
C ASP A 400 -22.59 -31.55 9.44
N ASP A 401 -22.93 -30.28 9.20
CA ASP A 401 -24.31 -29.82 9.19
C ASP A 401 -24.79 -29.56 7.74
N THR A 402 -25.37 -30.58 7.12
CA THR A 402 -25.96 -30.52 5.76
C THR A 402 -27.05 -29.45 5.60
N GLU A 403 -27.71 -29.02 6.69
CA GLU A 403 -28.66 -27.89 6.66
C GLU A 403 -27.94 -26.59 6.42
N LEU A 404 -26.72 -26.43 6.94
CA LEU A 404 -25.92 -25.23 6.81
C LEU A 404 -25.29 -25.10 5.41
N ASP A 405 -24.86 -26.19 4.80
CA ASP A 405 -24.40 -26.20 3.41
C ASP A 405 -25.52 -25.78 2.45
N ASN A 406 -26.72 -26.25 2.66
CA ASN A 406 -27.90 -25.85 1.86
C ASN A 406 -28.19 -24.33 2.02
N VAL A 407 -28.03 -23.79 3.23
CA VAL A 407 -28.21 -22.34 3.45
C VAL A 407 -27.15 -21.52 2.72
N LEU A 408 -25.90 -21.99 2.70
CA LEU A 408 -24.81 -21.30 1.98
C LEU A 408 -25.07 -21.30 0.47
N GLU A 409 -25.47 -22.45 -0.11
CA GLU A 409 -25.82 -22.56 -1.54
C GLU A 409 -27.01 -21.66 -1.91
N GLU A 410 -28.04 -21.62 -1.06
CA GLU A 410 -29.20 -20.76 -1.29
C GLU A 410 -28.83 -19.27 -1.21
N VAL A 411 -27.95 -18.87 -0.27
CA VAL A 411 -27.47 -17.50 -0.16
C VAL A 411 -26.59 -17.14 -1.37
N GLU A 412 -25.74 -18.07 -1.87
CA GLU A 412 -24.99 -17.86 -3.10
C GLU A 412 -25.89 -17.57 -4.30
N GLN A 413 -26.98 -18.35 -4.44
CA GLN A 413 -27.97 -18.15 -5.52
C GLN A 413 -28.64 -16.76 -5.40
N LEU A 414 -29.08 -16.39 -4.20
CA LEU A 414 -29.67 -15.08 -3.95
C LEU A 414 -28.71 -13.94 -4.26
N VAL A 415 -27.44 -14.08 -3.89
CA VAL A 415 -26.42 -13.07 -4.20
C VAL A 415 -26.17 -12.99 -5.71
N ALA A 416 -26.14 -14.13 -6.41
CA ALA A 416 -26.00 -14.17 -7.87
C ALA A 416 -27.19 -13.47 -8.56
N GLU A 417 -28.42 -13.75 -8.13
CA GLU A 417 -29.63 -13.10 -8.67
C GLU A 417 -29.64 -11.57 -8.42
N ASP A 418 -29.28 -11.14 -7.21
CA ASP A 418 -29.29 -9.73 -6.82
C ASP A 418 -28.19 -8.92 -7.50
N THR A 419 -27.05 -9.53 -7.81
CA THR A 419 -25.89 -8.86 -8.40
C THR A 419 -25.78 -9.02 -9.92
N GLY A 420 -26.41 -10.05 -10.48
CA GLY A 420 -26.27 -10.44 -11.88
C GLY A 420 -25.01 -11.26 -12.18
N TYR A 421 -24.13 -11.51 -11.19
CA TYR A 421 -22.95 -12.37 -11.36
C TYR A 421 -23.33 -13.85 -11.47
N SER A 422 -22.53 -14.60 -12.22
CA SER A 422 -22.72 -16.06 -12.27
C SER A 422 -22.37 -16.72 -10.93
N LEU A 423 -22.96 -17.91 -10.64
CA LEU A 423 -22.58 -18.70 -9.46
C LEU A 423 -21.09 -19.05 -9.43
N SER A 424 -20.47 -19.22 -10.60
CA SER A 424 -19.02 -19.45 -10.68
C SER A 424 -18.21 -18.22 -10.25
N ASP A 425 -18.71 -17.02 -10.54
CA ASP A 425 -18.07 -15.78 -10.09
C ASP A 425 -18.20 -15.62 -8.57
N ILE A 426 -19.41 -15.88 -8.01
CA ILE A 426 -19.62 -15.86 -6.56
C ILE A 426 -18.69 -16.86 -5.85
N LYS A 427 -18.52 -18.06 -6.40
CA LYS A 427 -17.57 -19.05 -5.85
C LYS A 427 -16.12 -18.56 -5.94
N ARG A 428 -15.72 -17.89 -7.01
CA ARG A 428 -14.38 -17.26 -7.12
C ARG A 428 -14.14 -16.17 -6.08
N SER A 429 -15.18 -15.48 -5.62
CA SER A 429 -15.00 -14.46 -4.55
C SER A 429 -14.56 -15.06 -3.21
N LYS A 430 -14.70 -16.39 -3.03
CA LYS A 430 -14.32 -17.10 -1.80
C LYS A 430 -12.82 -17.44 -1.70
N VAL A 431 -12.02 -17.18 -2.74
CA VAL A 431 -10.56 -17.41 -2.72
C VAL A 431 -9.96 -16.75 -1.47
N LYS A 432 -9.25 -17.51 -0.66
CA LYS A 432 -8.60 -17.00 0.55
C LYS A 432 -7.33 -16.25 0.14
N ILE A 433 -7.15 -15.06 0.70
CA ILE A 433 -5.94 -14.27 0.50
C ILE A 433 -5.25 -14.16 1.85
N LYS A 434 -4.01 -14.65 1.92
CA LYS A 434 -3.15 -14.51 3.08
C LYS A 434 -1.97 -13.63 2.73
N ASP A 435 -1.66 -12.72 3.61
CA ASP A 435 -0.55 -11.78 3.45
C ASP A 435 0.44 -11.94 4.61
N VAL A 436 1.60 -11.29 4.53
CA VAL A 436 2.63 -11.31 5.55
C VAL A 436 3.02 -9.89 5.95
N THR A 437 3.64 -9.75 7.13
CA THR A 437 4.23 -8.48 7.56
C THR A 437 5.45 -8.14 6.71
N SER A 438 5.62 -6.87 6.33
CA SER A 438 6.81 -6.38 5.63
C SER A 438 7.94 -5.97 6.58
N LYS A 439 7.62 -5.74 7.84
CA LYS A 439 8.52 -5.27 8.90
C LYS A 439 8.42 -6.16 10.12
N SER A 440 9.43 -6.08 10.98
CA SER A 440 9.40 -6.66 12.33
C SER A 440 8.92 -5.63 13.33
N PHE A 441 8.15 -6.09 14.33
CA PHE A 441 7.60 -5.25 15.38
C PHE A 441 8.04 -5.78 16.74
N GLY A 442 8.57 -4.87 17.56
CA GLY A 442 9.13 -5.21 18.85
C GLY A 442 8.96 -4.09 19.87
N ILE A 443 9.62 -4.28 21.00
CA ILE A 443 9.73 -3.28 22.06
C ILE A 443 11.19 -3.06 22.44
N ILE A 444 11.49 -1.89 23.01
CA ILE A 444 12.75 -1.68 23.72
C ILE A 444 12.75 -2.51 25.01
N ALA A 445 13.78 -3.29 25.20
CA ALA A 445 14.02 -4.10 26.39
C ALA A 445 15.52 -4.12 26.71
N HIS A 446 15.90 -4.60 27.89
CA HIS A 446 17.30 -4.85 28.25
C HIS A 446 17.63 -6.33 28.10
N ASP A 447 18.79 -6.63 27.56
CA ASP A 447 19.30 -7.99 27.49
C ASP A 447 19.94 -8.45 28.84
N SER A 448 20.42 -9.67 28.88
CA SER A 448 21.09 -10.24 30.09
C SER A 448 22.39 -9.52 30.50
N LYS A 449 22.87 -8.57 29.68
CA LYS A 449 24.05 -7.73 29.95
C LYS A 449 23.68 -6.29 30.27
N ASP A 450 22.39 -6.04 30.48
CA ASP A 450 21.80 -4.70 30.68
C ASP A 450 22.01 -3.75 29.51
N ALA A 451 22.17 -4.30 28.29
CA ALA A 451 22.23 -3.52 27.07
C ALA A 451 20.82 -3.34 26.49
N GLU A 452 20.52 -2.11 26.07
CA GLU A 452 19.26 -1.77 25.41
C GLU A 452 19.19 -2.41 24.00
N VAL A 453 18.15 -3.19 23.77
CA VAL A 453 17.91 -3.92 22.51
C VAL A 453 16.46 -3.77 22.08
N VAL A 454 16.18 -3.98 20.78
CA VAL A 454 14.81 -4.19 20.30
C VAL A 454 14.54 -5.69 20.33
N PHE A 455 13.57 -6.11 21.16
CA PHE A 455 13.06 -7.47 21.15
C PHE A 455 11.86 -7.54 20.21
N ASN A 456 12.03 -8.18 19.06
CA ASN A 456 10.98 -8.35 18.05
C ASN A 456 10.03 -9.48 18.46
N LEU A 457 8.75 -9.14 18.66
CA LEU A 457 7.68 -10.10 18.93
C LEU A 457 7.12 -10.66 17.63
N ILE A 458 6.86 -9.80 16.65
CA ILE A 458 6.41 -10.18 15.31
C ILE A 458 7.59 -9.95 14.37
N LEU A 459 8.03 -10.99 13.69
CA LEU A 459 9.12 -10.88 12.72
C LEU A 459 8.58 -10.52 11.33
N LYS A 460 9.41 -9.91 10.52
CA LYS A 460 9.19 -9.72 9.08
C LYS A 460 8.79 -11.05 8.43
N ASN A 461 7.90 -10.98 7.47
CA ASN A 461 7.32 -12.14 6.79
C ASN A 461 6.50 -13.08 7.70
N THR A 462 5.98 -12.60 8.83
CA THR A 462 5.00 -13.35 9.65
C THR A 462 3.61 -13.23 9.01
N ASP A 463 2.89 -14.34 8.92
CA ASP A 463 1.52 -14.39 8.38
C ASP A 463 0.59 -13.45 9.15
N VAL A 464 -0.30 -12.76 8.44
CA VAL A 464 -1.35 -11.92 9.03
C VAL A 464 -2.74 -12.49 8.72
N PRO A 465 -3.66 -12.46 9.68
CA PRO A 465 -3.57 -11.90 11.05
C PRO A 465 -2.73 -12.77 11.99
N ASN A 466 -2.12 -12.15 13.00
CA ASN A 466 -1.31 -12.85 14.00
C ASN A 466 -1.50 -12.28 15.41
N VAL A 467 -1.29 -13.11 16.42
CA VAL A 467 -1.32 -12.72 17.85
C VAL A 467 -0.16 -13.41 18.57
N ILE A 468 0.73 -12.63 19.13
CA ILE A 468 1.89 -13.14 19.87
C ILE A 468 1.93 -12.47 21.25
N THR A 469 2.09 -13.28 22.29
CA THR A 469 2.30 -12.82 23.68
C THR A 469 3.69 -13.23 24.16
N LYS A 470 4.37 -12.30 24.81
CA LYS A 470 5.68 -12.54 25.44
C LYS A 470 5.69 -11.90 26.82
N THR A 471 6.27 -12.60 27.81
CA THR A 471 6.44 -12.11 29.18
C THR A 471 7.79 -11.43 29.32
N PHE A 472 7.78 -10.23 29.93
CA PHE A 472 8.97 -9.45 30.32
C PHE A 472 8.91 -9.21 31.83
N GLY A 473 10.05 -8.89 32.46
CA GLY A 473 10.12 -8.52 33.87
C GLY A 473 10.16 -7.01 34.07
N THR A 474 9.71 -6.54 35.26
CA THR A 474 10.00 -5.17 35.72
C THR A 474 11.51 -5.02 35.98
N ALA A 475 12.05 -3.82 35.82
CA ALA A 475 13.48 -3.58 35.94
C ALA A 475 13.96 -3.39 37.39
N ILE A 476 13.11 -2.85 38.25
CA ILE A 476 13.46 -2.47 39.63
C ILE A 476 12.30 -2.76 40.59
N ASP A 477 12.60 -2.88 41.87
CA ASP A 477 11.61 -2.93 42.93
C ASP A 477 10.78 -1.64 42.97
N ASP A 478 9.50 -1.76 43.33
CA ASP A 478 8.55 -0.63 43.45
C ASP A 478 8.43 0.22 42.16
N GLN A 479 8.60 -0.39 41.00
CA GLN A 479 8.44 0.30 39.71
C GLN A 479 7.00 0.80 39.55
N GLU A 480 6.81 2.12 39.44
CA GLU A 480 5.48 2.74 39.37
C GLU A 480 4.79 2.56 38.02
N ALA A 481 5.56 2.43 36.93
CA ALA A 481 5.04 2.27 35.58
C ALA A 481 6.07 1.61 34.64
N VAL A 482 5.56 0.94 33.61
CA VAL A 482 6.36 0.45 32.47
C VAL A 482 6.02 1.28 31.23
N SER A 483 7.03 1.96 30.67
CA SER A 483 6.92 2.66 29.39
C SER A 483 7.33 1.70 28.29
N ILE A 484 6.37 1.30 27.45
CA ILE A 484 6.57 0.35 26.35
C ILE A 484 6.74 1.16 25.07
N GLN A 485 7.98 1.29 24.60
CA GLN A 485 8.28 1.89 23.29
C GLN A 485 8.13 0.80 22.22
N ILE A 486 7.24 1.05 21.28
CA ILE A 486 6.89 0.12 20.20
C ILE A 486 7.76 0.47 19.00
N MET A 487 8.50 -0.50 18.53
CA MET A 487 9.52 -0.37 17.50
C MET A 487 9.15 -1.11 16.23
N GLU A 488 9.50 -0.52 15.10
CA GLU A 488 9.44 -1.12 13.77
C GLU A 488 10.83 -1.14 13.14
N ASN A 489 11.23 -2.25 12.50
CA ASN A 489 12.53 -2.41 11.85
C ASN A 489 12.51 -3.47 10.73
N ASP A 490 13.63 -3.57 10.00
CA ASP A 490 13.81 -4.50 8.88
C ASP A 490 14.49 -5.82 9.23
N SER A 491 14.89 -6.00 10.49
CA SER A 491 15.58 -7.21 10.93
C SER A 491 14.65 -8.42 10.90
N SER A 492 15.12 -9.55 10.39
CA SER A 492 14.45 -10.85 10.52
C SER A 492 14.83 -11.61 11.79
N GLU A 493 15.62 -10.99 12.68
CA GLU A 493 16.09 -11.59 13.93
C GLU A 493 15.20 -11.18 15.11
N THR A 494 15.13 -12.07 16.13
CA THR A 494 14.36 -11.81 17.37
C THR A 494 14.92 -10.62 18.15
N ILE A 495 16.23 -10.38 18.07
CA ILE A 495 16.90 -9.26 18.73
C ILE A 495 17.60 -8.41 17.68
N SER A 496 17.36 -7.10 17.72
CA SER A 496 18.01 -6.13 16.86
C SER A 496 18.47 -4.90 17.64
N THR A 497 19.25 -4.03 16.99
CA THR A 497 19.78 -2.82 17.62
C THR A 497 18.80 -1.67 17.55
N PRO A 498 18.64 -0.84 18.61
CA PRO A 498 17.68 0.27 18.62
C PRO A 498 17.92 1.30 17.51
N ASN A 499 19.15 1.56 17.12
CA ASN A 499 19.50 2.53 16.07
C ASN A 499 19.10 2.13 14.65
N GLN A 500 18.65 0.89 14.45
CA GLN A 500 18.10 0.36 13.19
C GLN A 500 16.57 0.28 13.19
N ALA A 501 15.94 0.82 14.22
CA ALA A 501 14.50 0.76 14.41
C ALA A 501 13.91 2.15 14.61
N ILE A 502 12.65 2.32 14.20
CA ILE A 502 11.89 3.54 14.41
C ILE A 502 10.83 3.33 15.49
N VAL A 503 10.58 4.36 16.30
CA VAL A 503 9.49 4.35 17.29
C VAL A 503 8.18 4.64 16.57
N ILE A 504 7.26 3.67 16.57
CA ILE A 504 5.93 3.83 15.96
C ILE A 504 4.83 4.13 16.98
N GLY A 505 5.14 4.00 18.28
CA GLY A 505 4.21 4.34 19.35
C GLY A 505 4.78 4.11 20.74
N THR A 506 4.05 4.57 21.76
CA THR A 506 4.41 4.35 23.16
C THR A 506 3.13 4.05 23.96
N ALA A 507 3.19 3.04 24.82
CA ALA A 507 2.15 2.71 25.80
C ALA A 507 2.73 2.78 27.22
N VAL A 508 1.94 3.22 28.18
CA VAL A 508 2.35 3.28 29.59
C VAL A 508 1.42 2.43 30.42
N LEU A 509 1.96 1.41 31.08
CA LEU A 509 1.28 0.56 32.04
C LEU A 509 1.63 1.04 33.46
N ASN A 510 0.66 1.60 34.18
CA ASN A 510 0.84 1.95 35.59
C ASN A 510 0.75 0.69 36.45
N LEU A 511 1.72 0.51 37.31
CA LEU A 511 1.86 -0.65 38.20
C LEU A 511 1.33 -0.34 39.62
N PRO A 512 0.90 -1.36 40.38
CA PRO A 512 0.64 -1.20 41.80
C PRO A 512 1.94 -1.07 42.59
N PRO A 513 1.96 -0.41 43.76
CA PRO A 513 3.13 -0.36 44.62
C PRO A 513 3.45 -1.73 45.22
N GLY A 514 4.73 -1.96 45.60
CA GLY A 514 5.18 -3.15 46.27
C GLY A 514 5.51 -4.34 45.38
N LEU A 515 5.63 -4.12 44.08
CA LEU A 515 6.12 -5.16 43.16
C LEU A 515 7.64 -5.27 43.24
N GLU A 516 8.14 -6.50 43.27
CA GLU A 516 9.57 -6.78 43.20
C GLU A 516 10.07 -6.64 41.74
N ALA A 517 11.36 -6.42 41.57
CA ALA A 517 12.02 -6.54 40.26
C ALA A 517 11.73 -7.92 39.64
N ASP A 518 11.78 -8.02 38.33
CA ASP A 518 11.40 -9.21 37.57
C ASP A 518 9.93 -9.65 37.69
N THR A 519 9.04 -8.80 38.24
CA THR A 519 7.61 -9.08 38.21
C THR A 519 7.14 -9.21 36.77
N PRO A 520 6.42 -10.31 36.42
CA PRO A 520 6.04 -10.58 35.03
C PRO A 520 5.04 -9.55 34.49
N ILE A 521 5.29 -9.11 33.26
CA ILE A 521 4.39 -8.28 32.44
C ILE A 521 4.17 -8.99 31.12
N ASP A 522 2.95 -9.37 30.84
CA ASP A 522 2.57 -10.00 29.57
C ASP A 522 2.27 -8.95 28.53
N ILE A 523 3.07 -8.91 27.45
CA ILE A 523 2.89 -8.01 26.32
C ILE A 523 2.39 -8.82 25.12
N THR A 524 1.21 -8.47 24.64
CA THR A 524 0.56 -9.09 23.48
C THR A 524 0.54 -8.13 22.31
N PHE A 525 1.11 -8.55 21.18
CA PHE A 525 0.98 -7.89 19.88
C PHE A 525 -0.06 -8.63 19.06
N LYS A 526 -1.04 -7.88 18.54
CA LYS A 526 -2.06 -8.39 17.64
C LYS A 526 -2.06 -7.56 16.36
N ILE A 527 -1.69 -8.19 15.25
CA ILE A 527 -1.77 -7.59 13.92
C ILE A 527 -2.95 -8.19 13.17
N ASN A 528 -3.77 -7.33 12.55
CA ASN A 528 -4.92 -7.77 11.77
C ASN A 528 -4.58 -7.92 10.27
N GLN A 529 -5.54 -8.36 9.46
CA GLN A 529 -5.38 -8.49 8.00
C GLN A 529 -5.07 -7.16 7.28
N GLU A 530 -5.34 -6.04 7.92
CA GLU A 530 -5.05 -4.69 7.40
C GLU A 530 -3.63 -4.22 7.73
N GLY A 531 -2.86 -5.02 8.48
CA GLY A 531 -1.54 -4.62 9.00
C GLY A 531 -1.61 -3.66 10.18
N ARG A 532 -2.78 -3.45 10.80
CA ARG A 532 -2.91 -2.63 12.01
C ARG A 532 -2.45 -3.40 13.22
N LEU A 533 -1.57 -2.77 14.00
CA LEU A 533 -1.01 -3.33 15.22
C LEU A 533 -1.75 -2.80 16.45
N GLU A 534 -2.23 -3.72 17.27
CA GLU A 534 -2.80 -3.50 18.57
C GLU A 534 -1.91 -4.13 19.64
N ILE A 535 -1.67 -3.42 20.74
CA ILE A 535 -0.83 -3.88 21.82
C ILE A 535 -1.63 -3.87 23.11
N THR A 536 -1.49 -4.95 23.87
CA THR A 536 -2.04 -5.07 25.20
C THR A 536 -0.91 -5.46 26.14
N ALA A 537 -0.74 -4.72 27.25
CA ALA A 537 0.15 -5.12 28.32
C ALA A 537 -0.65 -5.36 29.59
N ILE A 538 -0.37 -6.47 30.26
CA ILE A 538 -1.09 -6.92 31.46
C ILE A 538 -0.07 -7.27 32.52
N GLU A 539 -0.25 -6.74 33.73
CA GLU A 539 0.38 -7.21 34.95
C GLU A 539 -0.52 -8.34 35.49
N PRO A 540 -0.08 -9.63 35.47
CA PRO A 540 -0.96 -10.78 35.68
C PRO A 540 -1.21 -11.14 37.17
N THR A 541 -0.67 -10.37 38.13
CA THR A 541 -0.90 -10.58 39.55
C THR A 541 -2.36 -10.27 39.96
N GLU A 542 -2.66 -10.27 41.25
CA GLU A 542 -4.01 -10.05 41.76
C GLU A 542 -4.64 -8.73 41.32
N SER A 543 -3.82 -7.70 41.04
CA SER A 543 -4.30 -6.40 40.60
C SER A 543 -4.79 -6.39 39.15
N ARG A 544 -4.31 -7.28 38.30
CA ARG A 544 -4.63 -7.43 36.85
C ARG A 544 -4.72 -6.11 36.11
N ARG A 545 -3.80 -5.19 36.37
CA ARG A 545 -3.77 -3.92 35.64
C ARG A 545 -3.47 -4.15 34.18
N THR A 546 -4.21 -3.48 33.35
CA THR A 546 -4.13 -3.65 31.90
C THR A 546 -4.05 -2.29 31.23
N VAL A 547 -3.12 -2.14 30.28
CA VAL A 547 -3.14 -1.09 29.29
C VAL A 547 -3.38 -1.69 27.92
N ARG A 548 -4.23 -1.04 27.14
CA ARG A 548 -4.48 -1.36 25.75
C ARG A 548 -4.16 -0.14 24.90
N ALA A 549 -3.26 -0.29 23.96
CA ALA A 549 -2.91 0.75 23.01
C ALA A 549 -3.10 0.21 21.60
N VAL A 550 -3.85 0.94 20.78
CA VAL A 550 -3.76 0.82 19.33
C VAL A 550 -2.62 1.73 18.91
N VAL A 551 -1.69 1.23 18.12
CA VAL A 551 -0.60 2.06 17.62
C VAL A 551 -1.20 3.19 16.81
N LYS A 552 -1.19 4.39 17.39
CA LYS A 552 -1.51 5.63 16.72
C LYS A 552 -0.20 6.32 16.43
N THR A 553 0.20 6.32 15.18
CA THR A 553 1.46 6.91 14.79
C THR A 553 1.37 8.43 14.88
N ARG A 554 2.35 9.08 15.50
CA ARG A 554 2.44 10.55 15.52
C ARG A 554 2.83 11.14 14.15
N SER A 555 3.29 10.28 13.26
CA SER A 555 3.76 10.62 11.92
C SER A 555 2.63 10.93 10.93
N VAL A 556 1.37 10.63 11.27
CA VAL A 556 0.21 10.74 10.38
C VAL A 556 -0.81 11.72 10.97
N ILE A 557 -1.44 12.50 10.10
CA ILE A 557 -2.50 13.47 10.45
C ILE A 557 -3.58 12.83 11.33
N GLN A 558 -3.89 13.44 12.49
CA GLN A 558 -4.92 12.97 13.43
C GLN A 558 -5.68 14.12 14.08
N GLY A 559 -6.84 13.81 14.69
CA GLY A 559 -7.63 14.77 15.48
C GLY A 559 -7.96 16.04 14.70
N GLU A 560 -7.72 17.22 15.31
CA GLU A 560 -8.04 18.53 14.73
C GLU A 560 -7.32 18.79 13.40
N GLU A 561 -6.10 18.29 13.21
CA GLU A 561 -5.35 18.42 11.96
C GLU A 561 -6.06 17.66 10.82
N PHE A 562 -6.57 16.46 11.12
CA PHE A 562 -7.34 15.66 10.16
C PHE A 562 -8.67 16.32 9.79
N ASP A 563 -9.37 16.87 10.78
CA ASP A 563 -10.63 17.58 10.53
C ASP A 563 -10.38 18.85 9.71
N THR A 564 -9.30 19.58 10.02
CA THR A 564 -8.86 20.76 9.25
C THR A 564 -8.53 20.39 7.78
N ALA A 565 -7.84 19.27 7.55
CA ALA A 565 -7.55 18.77 6.21
C ALA A 565 -8.83 18.43 5.42
N LYS A 566 -9.80 17.80 6.08
CA LYS A 566 -11.14 17.52 5.49
C LYS A 566 -11.91 18.80 5.14
N GLU A 567 -11.90 19.79 6.01
CA GLU A 567 -12.54 21.08 5.75
C GLU A 567 -11.86 21.82 4.60
N ARG A 568 -10.53 21.81 4.57
CA ARG A 568 -9.73 22.41 3.50
C ARG A 568 -10.05 21.77 2.15
N ARG A 569 -10.13 20.44 2.12
CA ARG A 569 -10.54 19.67 0.93
C ARG A 569 -11.90 20.11 0.38
N GLN A 570 -12.89 20.43 1.23
CA GLN A 570 -14.20 20.87 0.77
C GLN A 570 -14.19 22.23 0.05
N LYS A 571 -13.21 23.09 0.39
CA LYS A 571 -13.05 24.44 -0.16
C LYS A 571 -12.20 24.46 -1.44
N ILE A 572 -11.37 23.44 -1.66
CA ILE A 572 -10.46 23.34 -2.81
C ILE A 572 -11.15 22.59 -3.94
N THR A 573 -11.22 23.18 -5.13
CA THR A 573 -11.66 22.50 -6.35
C THR A 573 -10.47 21.72 -6.94
N VAL A 574 -10.67 20.48 -7.30
CA VAL A 574 -9.69 19.64 -8.00
C VAL A 574 -10.15 19.47 -9.43
N SER A 575 -9.29 19.79 -10.39
CA SER A 575 -9.54 19.66 -11.84
C SER A 575 -8.50 18.78 -12.52
#